data_d71cec2d78b41a59f8d0dfb03f227ec2
#
_entry.id   d71cec2d78b41a59f8d0dfb03f227ec2
#
_cell.length_a   1.000
_cell.length_b   1.000
_cell.length_c   1.000
_cell.angle_alpha   90.00
_cell.angle_beta   90.00
_cell.angle_gamma   90.00
#
_symmetry.space_group_name_H-M   'P 1'
#
loop_
_entity.id
_entity.type
_entity.pdbx_description
1 polymer ?
#
loop_
_entity_poly.entity_id
_entity_poly.type
_entity_poly.pdbx_seq_one_letter_code
_entity_poly.pdbx_strand_id
1 'polypeptide(L)'
;TRYGVTEEQARGCGLPCGGTLELVLEPLSAESGIDELLGRIERHELVKRRLDMETGRAEITAGKWSDQLTFDGAALVSIHGPHWRLLIIGAGQLSKYLAQMAQALGYHVTVCDPREEYADIWDVPGVELTRTMPDDTVIAMNLDAHSAVVALTHDPKLDDMALLEALKSPAFFIGAIGSKKDNEARRRR
;
A
#
# COMPACT_ATOMS: atom_id res chain seq x y z
N THR A 1 21.95 13.58 13.21
CA THR A 1 22.98 14.11 12.30
C THR A 1 22.33 15.03 11.28
N ARG A 2 22.94 16.19 10.99
CA ARG A 2 22.46 17.17 10.01
C ARG A 2 23.43 17.27 8.85
N TYR A 3 22.89 17.35 7.62
CA TYR A 3 23.63 17.54 6.38
C TYR A 3 23.02 18.71 5.58
N GLY A 4 23.84 19.41 4.79
CA GLY A 4 23.37 20.50 3.93
C GLY A 4 23.26 21.85 4.62
N VAL A 5 24.00 22.06 5.70
CA VAL A 5 24.05 23.37 6.44
C VAL A 5 24.62 24.49 5.57
N THR A 6 25.49 24.14 4.59
CA THR A 6 26.03 25.07 3.58
C THR A 6 25.65 24.57 2.18
N GLU A 7 25.64 25.50 1.18
CA GLU A 7 25.35 25.11 -0.23
C GLU A 7 26.33 24.05 -0.75
N GLU A 8 27.60 24.14 -0.37
CA GLU A 8 28.62 23.18 -0.80
C GLU A 8 28.38 21.79 -0.20
N GLN A 9 27.99 21.72 1.08
CA GLN A 9 27.59 20.47 1.73
C GLN A 9 26.31 19.90 1.10
N ALA A 10 25.32 20.75 0.82
CA ALA A 10 24.07 20.33 0.18
C ALA A 10 24.34 19.66 -1.18
N ARG A 11 25.18 20.27 -2.02
CA ARG A 11 25.59 19.68 -3.32
C ARG A 11 26.33 18.35 -3.15
N GLY A 12 27.26 18.28 -2.19
CA GLY A 12 28.03 17.06 -1.89
C GLY A 12 27.15 15.90 -1.38
N CYS A 13 26.02 16.21 -0.73
CA CYS A 13 25.05 15.23 -0.22
C CYS A 13 23.92 14.92 -1.19
N GLY A 14 23.98 15.37 -2.46
CA GLY A 14 22.94 15.12 -3.45
C GLY A 14 21.67 15.95 -3.24
N LEU A 15 21.76 17.12 -2.61
CA LEU A 15 20.66 18.08 -2.42
C LEU A 15 20.82 19.27 -3.38
N PRO A 16 20.59 19.11 -4.68
CA PRO A 16 20.91 20.12 -5.70
C PRO A 16 20.10 21.41 -5.55
N CYS A 17 18.93 21.33 -4.93
CA CYS A 17 18.08 22.50 -4.68
C CYS A 17 18.36 23.19 -3.34
N GLY A 18 19.43 22.78 -2.64
CA GLY A 18 19.71 23.23 -1.28
C GLY A 18 18.81 22.55 -0.24
N GLY A 19 18.90 23.00 1.01
CA GLY A 19 18.11 22.46 2.11
C GLY A 19 18.95 21.68 3.12
N THR A 20 18.33 21.33 4.24
CA THR A 20 18.97 20.59 5.32
C THR A 20 18.29 19.22 5.47
N LEU A 21 19.10 18.16 5.47
CA LEU A 21 18.65 16.81 5.78
C LEU A 21 19.00 16.50 7.24
N GLU A 22 18.00 16.18 8.03
CA GLU A 22 18.17 15.69 9.39
C GLU A 22 17.93 14.18 9.41
N LEU A 23 18.92 13.45 9.97
CA LEU A 23 18.85 12.00 10.12
C LEU A 23 18.96 11.61 11.59
N VAL A 24 18.12 10.69 12.01
CA VAL A 24 18.22 10.00 13.29
C VAL A 24 18.84 8.63 13.03
N LEU A 25 19.92 8.32 13.75
CA LEU A 25 20.55 7.01 13.77
C LEU A 25 20.25 6.37 15.12
N GLU A 26 19.64 5.21 15.09
CA GLU A 26 19.26 4.44 16.27
C GLU A 26 20.04 3.13 16.29
N PRO A 27 20.86 2.87 17.31
CA PRO A 27 21.37 1.52 17.58
C PRO A 27 20.22 0.64 18.04
N LEU A 28 19.95 -0.42 17.30
CA LEU A 28 18.86 -1.34 17.67
C LEU A 28 19.20 -2.15 18.92
N SER A 29 18.24 -2.23 19.83
CA SER A 29 18.29 -2.99 21.07
C SER A 29 16.92 -3.62 21.38
N ALA A 30 16.82 -4.39 22.45
CA ALA A 30 15.55 -4.92 22.93
C ALA A 30 14.53 -3.82 23.29
N GLU A 31 15.00 -2.63 23.65
CA GLU A 31 14.15 -1.47 23.98
C GLU A 31 13.67 -0.69 22.76
N SER A 32 14.20 -1.00 21.57
CA SER A 32 13.78 -0.38 20.30
C SER A 32 12.36 -0.79 19.87
N GLY A 33 11.77 -1.86 20.45
CA GLY A 33 10.41 -2.31 20.19
C GLY A 33 10.17 -2.81 18.76
N ILE A 34 11.24 -3.23 18.06
CA ILE A 34 11.14 -3.62 16.64
C ILE A 34 10.30 -4.87 16.46
N ASP A 35 10.44 -5.88 17.33
CA ASP A 35 9.66 -7.13 17.20
C ASP A 35 8.16 -6.86 17.38
N GLU A 36 7.79 -6.03 18.36
CA GLU A 36 6.40 -5.61 18.55
C GLU A 36 5.89 -4.84 17.34
N LEU A 37 6.70 -3.90 16.83
CA LEU A 37 6.36 -3.11 15.65
C LEU A 37 6.08 -4.00 14.44
N LEU A 38 6.98 -4.94 14.13
CA LEU A 38 6.84 -5.86 13.00
C LEU A 38 5.61 -6.75 13.17
N GLY A 39 5.42 -7.34 14.35
CA GLY A 39 4.25 -8.18 14.61
C GLY A 39 2.91 -7.43 14.48
N ARG A 40 2.87 -6.14 14.80
CA ARG A 40 1.67 -5.31 14.57
C ARG A 40 1.45 -4.98 13.10
N ILE A 41 2.52 -4.69 12.35
CA ILE A 41 2.45 -4.45 10.89
C ILE A 41 1.98 -5.73 10.17
N GLU A 42 2.48 -6.91 10.56
CA GLU A 42 2.02 -8.20 10.01
C GLU A 42 0.52 -8.46 10.26
N ARG A 43 -0.03 -7.93 11.35
CA ARG A 43 -1.48 -7.95 11.61
C ARG A 43 -2.25 -6.82 10.94
N HIS A 44 -1.61 -6.11 10.01
CA HIS A 44 -2.18 -4.98 9.26
C HIS A 44 -2.61 -3.79 10.15
N GLU A 45 -1.96 -3.61 11.32
CA GLU A 45 -2.22 -2.48 12.21
C GLU A 45 -1.42 -1.25 11.78
N LEU A 46 -2.05 -0.07 11.88
CA LEU A 46 -1.33 1.21 11.79
C LEU A 46 -0.72 1.52 13.16
N VAL A 47 0.56 1.75 13.20
CA VAL A 47 1.35 1.84 14.43
C VAL A 47 2.06 3.18 14.51
N LYS A 48 1.99 3.83 15.65
CA LYS A 48 2.78 4.99 16.01
C LYS A 48 3.91 4.55 16.94
N ARG A 49 5.14 4.80 16.51
CA ARG A 49 6.35 4.54 17.29
C ARG A 49 6.97 5.86 17.72
N ARG A 50 7.12 6.05 19.04
CA ARG A 50 7.79 7.19 19.65
C ARG A 50 9.14 6.72 20.22
N LEU A 51 10.22 7.18 19.58
CA LEU A 51 11.59 6.92 20.04
C LEU A 51 12.05 8.08 20.91
N ASP A 52 12.44 7.81 22.13
CA ASP A 52 13.10 8.76 23.02
C ASP A 52 14.58 8.84 22.66
N MET A 53 15.07 10.06 22.37
CA MET A 53 16.43 10.27 21.85
C MET A 53 17.50 10.21 22.93
N GLU A 54 17.16 10.35 24.20
CA GLU A 54 18.09 10.28 25.32
C GLU A 54 18.30 8.83 25.78
N THR A 55 17.21 8.09 25.90
CA THR A 55 17.22 6.74 26.46
C THR A 55 17.32 5.64 25.40
N GLY A 56 16.94 5.92 24.15
CA GLY A 56 16.83 4.92 23.09
C GLY A 56 15.61 4.00 23.22
N ARG A 57 14.71 4.26 24.18
CA ARG A 57 13.48 3.47 24.36
C ARG A 57 12.42 3.88 23.36
N ALA A 58 11.74 2.88 22.81
CA ALA A 58 10.60 3.11 21.93
C ALA A 58 9.30 2.72 22.63
N GLU A 59 8.29 3.57 22.47
CA GLU A 59 6.91 3.31 22.84
C GLU A 59 6.10 3.02 21.59
N ILE A 60 5.36 1.91 21.58
CA ILE A 60 4.57 1.44 20.45
C ILE A 60 3.08 1.58 20.82
N THR A 61 2.34 2.38 20.06
CA THR A 61 0.92 2.63 20.27
C THR A 61 0.13 2.50 18.98
N ALA A 62 -1.21 2.49 19.04
CA ALA A 62 -2.03 2.52 17.84
C ALA A 62 -1.84 3.87 17.14
N GLY A 63 -1.56 3.82 15.84
CA GLY A 63 -1.46 4.98 14.98
C GLY A 63 -2.82 5.41 14.43
N LYS A 64 -2.87 6.66 13.95
CA LYS A 64 -4.02 7.22 13.22
C LYS A 64 -3.52 7.80 11.90
N TRP A 65 -4.39 7.83 10.90
CA TRP A 65 -4.06 8.43 9.58
C TRP A 65 -3.70 9.92 9.64
N SER A 66 -4.19 10.61 10.67
CA SER A 66 -3.83 12.02 10.91
C SER A 66 -2.47 12.20 11.55
N ASP A 67 -1.86 11.14 12.08
CA ASP A 67 -0.54 11.21 12.69
C ASP A 67 0.52 11.44 11.61
N GLN A 68 1.56 12.19 11.93
CA GLN A 68 2.62 12.54 11.01
C GLN A 68 3.98 12.22 11.63
N LEU A 69 4.99 12.06 10.77
CA LEU A 69 6.38 12.03 11.21
C LEU A 69 6.73 13.36 11.87
N THR A 70 7.15 13.33 13.11
CA THR A 70 7.60 14.52 13.84
C THR A 70 8.90 14.25 14.59
N PHE A 71 9.73 15.29 14.66
CA PHE A 71 10.96 15.28 15.45
C PHE A 71 11.12 16.62 16.14
N ASP A 72 11.21 16.61 17.47
CA ASP A 72 11.35 17.82 18.30
C ASP A 72 12.74 17.96 18.96
N GLY A 73 13.67 17.08 18.61
CA GLY A 73 15.00 16.99 19.20
C GLY A 73 15.09 16.05 20.41
N ALA A 74 14.01 15.83 21.13
CA ALA A 74 13.94 14.92 22.27
C ALA A 74 13.29 13.57 21.91
N ALA A 75 12.36 13.59 20.97
CA ALA A 75 11.69 12.40 20.50
C ALA A 75 11.50 12.41 18.98
N LEU A 76 11.59 11.22 18.37
CA LEU A 76 11.15 10.95 17.00
C LEU A 76 9.85 10.16 17.06
N VAL A 77 8.80 10.72 16.47
CA VAL A 77 7.54 9.99 16.25
C VAL A 77 7.45 9.57 14.81
N SER A 78 7.33 8.29 14.56
CA SER A 78 7.18 7.72 13.22
C SER A 78 5.91 6.87 13.13
N ILE A 79 5.34 6.84 11.93
CA ILE A 79 4.12 6.07 11.66
C ILE A 79 4.50 4.94 10.74
N HIS A 80 4.09 3.75 11.11
CA HIS A 80 4.35 2.52 10.39
C HIS A 80 3.03 1.78 10.18
N GLY A 81 2.89 1.10 9.05
CA GLY A 81 1.68 0.36 8.76
C GLY A 81 1.88 -0.61 7.60
N PRO A 82 0.86 -1.38 7.26
CA PRO A 82 0.89 -2.25 6.10
C PRO A 82 1.03 -1.43 4.82
N HIS A 83 1.59 -2.05 3.80
CA HIS A 83 1.57 -1.48 2.46
C HIS A 83 0.14 -1.30 1.97
N TRP A 84 -0.10 -0.25 1.20
CA TRP A 84 -1.32 -0.13 0.43
C TRP A 84 -1.39 -1.27 -0.57
N ARG A 85 -2.54 -1.94 -0.65
CA ARG A 85 -2.76 -3.07 -1.55
C ARG A 85 -3.77 -2.69 -2.63
N LEU A 86 -3.50 -3.09 -3.86
CA LEU A 86 -4.41 -2.91 -4.97
C LEU A 86 -4.66 -4.27 -5.63
N LEU A 87 -5.92 -4.72 -5.59
CA LEU A 87 -6.36 -5.85 -6.37
C LEU A 87 -7.01 -5.36 -7.67
N ILE A 88 -6.47 -5.79 -8.79
CA ILE A 88 -7.00 -5.52 -10.12
C ILE A 88 -7.62 -6.81 -10.67
N ILE A 89 -8.91 -6.79 -11.00
CA ILE A 89 -9.58 -7.89 -11.66
C ILE A 89 -9.52 -7.65 -13.17
N GLY A 90 -8.83 -8.57 -13.87
CA GLY A 90 -8.58 -8.52 -15.31
C GLY A 90 -7.14 -8.15 -15.64
N ALA A 91 -6.49 -8.94 -16.49
CA ALA A 91 -5.10 -8.78 -16.93
C ALA A 91 -4.99 -8.11 -18.32
N GLY A 92 -5.90 -7.19 -18.63
CA GLY A 92 -5.92 -6.44 -19.89
C GLY A 92 -4.93 -5.29 -19.95
N GLN A 93 -4.91 -4.57 -21.07
CA GLN A 93 -3.97 -3.48 -21.31
C GLN A 93 -4.12 -2.34 -20.30
N LEU A 94 -5.35 -1.97 -19.92
CA LEU A 94 -5.58 -0.93 -18.92
C LEU A 94 -5.00 -1.32 -17.56
N SER A 95 -5.11 -2.60 -17.21
CA SER A 95 -4.56 -3.15 -15.96
C SER A 95 -3.04 -3.06 -15.91
N LYS A 96 -2.34 -3.25 -17.05
CA LYS A 96 -0.87 -3.09 -17.10
C LYS A 96 -0.45 -1.67 -16.73
N TYR A 97 -1.11 -0.65 -17.29
CA TYR A 97 -0.80 0.76 -16.96
C TYR A 97 -1.16 1.10 -15.50
N LEU A 98 -2.34 0.65 -15.04
CA LEU A 98 -2.75 0.90 -13.66
C LEU A 98 -1.79 0.25 -12.66
N ALA A 99 -1.38 -0.99 -12.92
CA ALA A 99 -0.44 -1.72 -12.07
C ALA A 99 0.92 -1.00 -11.96
N GLN A 100 1.48 -0.55 -13.10
CA GLN A 100 2.74 0.20 -13.12
C GLN A 100 2.64 1.53 -12.36
N MET A 101 1.56 2.27 -12.53
CA MET A 101 1.34 3.52 -11.80
C MET A 101 1.18 3.27 -10.29
N ALA A 102 0.43 2.25 -9.91
CA ALA A 102 0.23 1.89 -8.52
C ALA A 102 1.53 1.43 -7.84
N GLN A 103 2.37 0.64 -8.53
CA GLN A 103 3.70 0.27 -8.02
C GLN A 103 4.58 1.52 -7.80
N ALA A 104 4.57 2.47 -8.73
CA ALA A 104 5.32 3.72 -8.59
C ALA A 104 4.85 4.57 -7.40
N LEU A 105 3.60 4.39 -6.97
CA LEU A 105 3.02 5.02 -5.78
C LEU A 105 3.19 4.17 -4.51
N GLY A 106 3.92 3.06 -4.58
CA GLY A 106 4.21 2.21 -3.42
C GLY A 106 3.12 1.20 -3.05
N TYR A 107 2.16 0.94 -3.95
CA TYR A 107 1.18 -0.12 -3.72
C TYR A 107 1.77 -1.51 -3.96
N HIS A 108 1.39 -2.46 -3.13
CA HIS A 108 1.52 -3.87 -3.46
C HIS A 108 0.35 -4.26 -4.37
N VAL A 109 0.67 -4.62 -5.61
CA VAL A 109 -0.34 -4.86 -6.65
C VAL A 109 -0.47 -6.35 -6.92
N THR A 110 -1.70 -6.86 -6.83
CA THR A 110 -2.08 -8.21 -7.27
C THR A 110 -3.07 -8.08 -8.43
N VAL A 111 -2.87 -8.86 -9.47
CA VAL A 111 -3.78 -8.95 -10.62
C VAL A 111 -4.41 -10.33 -10.64
N CYS A 112 -5.73 -10.39 -10.83
CA CYS A 112 -6.49 -11.62 -10.92
C CYS A 112 -7.17 -11.72 -12.28
N ASP A 113 -6.84 -12.74 -13.05
CA ASP A 113 -7.58 -13.08 -14.27
C ASP A 113 -7.54 -14.60 -14.51
N PRO A 114 -8.69 -15.29 -14.41
CA PRO A 114 -8.75 -16.73 -14.65
C PRO A 114 -8.65 -17.13 -16.13
N ARG A 115 -8.76 -16.15 -17.05
CA ARG A 115 -8.75 -16.41 -18.49
C ARG A 115 -7.32 -16.52 -18.99
N GLU A 116 -6.98 -17.67 -19.57
CA GLU A 116 -5.62 -17.97 -20.03
C GLU A 116 -5.11 -16.97 -21.07
N GLU A 117 -5.95 -16.55 -22.00
CA GLU A 117 -5.60 -15.62 -23.08
C GLU A 117 -5.13 -14.23 -22.58
N TYR A 118 -5.52 -13.84 -21.37
CA TYR A 118 -5.06 -12.60 -20.73
C TYR A 118 -3.90 -12.85 -19.77
N ALA A 119 -3.99 -13.93 -19.00
CA ALA A 119 -2.97 -14.26 -18.01
C ALA A 119 -1.62 -14.64 -18.66
N ASP A 120 -1.62 -15.33 -19.81
CA ASP A 120 -0.42 -15.76 -20.50
C ASP A 120 0.40 -14.61 -21.12
N ILE A 121 -0.23 -13.48 -21.41
CA ILE A 121 0.43 -12.29 -21.96
C ILE A 121 0.75 -11.22 -20.91
N TRP A 122 0.54 -11.55 -19.63
CA TRP A 122 0.87 -10.64 -18.54
C TRP A 122 2.39 -10.55 -18.35
N ASP A 123 2.94 -9.33 -18.42
CA ASP A 123 4.40 -9.09 -18.46
C ASP A 123 4.84 -7.92 -17.55
N VAL A 124 4.00 -7.48 -16.61
CA VAL A 124 4.37 -6.38 -15.70
C VAL A 124 5.26 -6.90 -14.57
N PRO A 125 6.54 -6.49 -14.52
CA PRO A 125 7.47 -6.98 -13.51
C PRO A 125 7.05 -6.58 -12.09
N GLY A 126 7.25 -7.49 -11.13
CA GLY A 126 6.99 -7.24 -9.72
C GLY A 126 5.50 -7.16 -9.34
N VAL A 127 4.60 -7.53 -10.25
CA VAL A 127 3.17 -7.66 -9.99
C VAL A 127 2.80 -9.13 -9.94
N GLU A 128 2.19 -9.55 -8.84
CA GLU A 128 1.66 -10.90 -8.70
C GLU A 128 0.43 -11.09 -9.59
N LEU A 129 0.44 -12.15 -10.43
CA LEU A 129 -0.72 -12.58 -11.18
C LEU A 129 -1.27 -13.87 -10.60
N THR A 130 -2.54 -13.86 -10.26
CA THR A 130 -3.29 -15.08 -9.86
C THR A 130 -4.32 -15.44 -10.91
N ARG A 131 -4.53 -16.75 -11.10
CA ARG A 131 -5.50 -17.33 -12.05
C ARG A 131 -6.72 -17.94 -11.33
N THR A 132 -6.84 -17.68 -10.04
CA THR A 132 -8.02 -18.11 -9.25
C THR A 132 -9.25 -17.32 -9.65
N MET A 133 -10.42 -17.81 -9.25
CA MET A 133 -11.66 -17.05 -9.47
C MET A 133 -11.63 -15.73 -8.68
N PRO A 134 -12.23 -14.66 -9.20
CA PRO A 134 -12.16 -13.33 -8.60
C PRO A 134 -12.69 -13.24 -7.17
N ASP A 135 -13.78 -13.92 -6.86
CA ASP A 135 -14.33 -14.02 -5.51
C ASP A 135 -13.40 -14.75 -4.54
N ASP A 136 -12.84 -15.89 -4.96
CA ASP A 136 -11.86 -16.63 -4.17
C ASP A 136 -10.61 -15.78 -3.89
N THR A 137 -10.15 -15.03 -4.89
CA THR A 137 -9.01 -14.10 -4.72
C THR A 137 -9.32 -13.03 -3.69
N VAL A 138 -10.49 -12.40 -3.75
CA VAL A 138 -10.91 -11.37 -2.78
C VAL A 138 -10.94 -11.95 -1.36
N ILE A 139 -11.53 -13.16 -1.19
CA ILE A 139 -11.59 -13.83 0.11
C ILE A 139 -10.20 -14.16 0.63
N ALA A 140 -9.34 -14.76 -0.22
CA ALA A 140 -7.98 -15.16 0.16
C ALA A 140 -7.10 -13.97 0.56
N MET A 141 -7.27 -12.81 -0.10
CA MET A 141 -6.52 -11.59 0.21
C MET A 141 -6.88 -10.98 1.56
N ASN A 142 -8.00 -11.35 2.18
CA ASN A 142 -8.48 -10.78 3.43
C ASN A 142 -8.32 -9.25 3.43
N LEU A 143 -9.13 -8.59 2.59
CA LEU A 143 -9.03 -7.14 2.35
C LEU A 143 -9.24 -6.35 3.64
N ASP A 144 -8.43 -5.32 3.83
CA ASP A 144 -8.45 -4.42 4.98
C ASP A 144 -8.69 -2.97 4.55
N ALA A 145 -8.64 -2.02 5.50
CA ALA A 145 -8.80 -0.59 5.24
C ALA A 145 -7.68 0.03 4.40
N HIS A 146 -6.61 -0.73 4.05
CA HIS A 146 -5.52 -0.31 3.17
C HIS A 146 -5.62 -0.95 1.78
N SER A 147 -6.73 -1.61 1.52
CA SER A 147 -6.96 -2.34 0.28
C SER A 147 -7.91 -1.59 -0.64
N ALA A 148 -7.56 -1.57 -1.93
CA ALA A 148 -8.41 -1.11 -3.01
C ALA A 148 -8.69 -2.26 -3.98
N VAL A 149 -9.89 -2.29 -4.57
CA VAL A 149 -10.27 -3.27 -5.59
C VAL A 149 -10.79 -2.54 -6.83
N VAL A 150 -10.28 -2.92 -8.00
CA VAL A 150 -10.71 -2.35 -9.29
C VAL A 150 -11.02 -3.46 -10.27
N ALA A 151 -12.27 -3.53 -10.75
CA ALA A 151 -12.73 -4.50 -11.74
C ALA A 151 -12.64 -3.92 -13.15
N LEU A 152 -11.80 -4.52 -14.00
CA LEU A 152 -11.43 -4.05 -15.34
C LEU A 152 -11.58 -5.11 -16.43
N THR A 153 -12.28 -6.24 -16.16
CA THR A 153 -12.35 -7.34 -17.15
C THR A 153 -13.27 -7.03 -18.31
N HIS A 154 -14.23 -6.12 -18.15
CA HIS A 154 -15.40 -5.94 -19.02
C HIS A 154 -16.31 -7.18 -19.15
N ASP A 155 -16.01 -8.25 -18.39
CA ASP A 155 -16.91 -9.40 -18.24
C ASP A 155 -17.74 -9.20 -16.97
N PRO A 156 -19.08 -8.99 -17.09
CA PRO A 156 -19.91 -8.72 -15.92
C PRO A 156 -19.92 -9.86 -14.89
N LYS A 157 -19.65 -11.10 -15.32
CA LYS A 157 -19.63 -12.25 -14.40
C LYS A 157 -18.39 -12.17 -13.50
N LEU A 158 -17.22 -12.01 -14.10
CA LEU A 158 -15.96 -11.93 -13.35
C LEU A 158 -15.91 -10.68 -12.46
N ASP A 159 -16.31 -9.52 -13.03
CA ASP A 159 -16.35 -8.28 -12.28
C ASP A 159 -17.32 -8.36 -11.09
N ASP A 160 -18.55 -8.86 -11.31
CA ASP A 160 -19.57 -8.91 -10.27
C ASP A 160 -19.19 -9.90 -9.15
N MET A 161 -18.56 -11.05 -9.47
CA MET A 161 -18.08 -11.99 -8.45
C MET A 161 -17.11 -11.31 -7.48
N ALA A 162 -16.10 -10.62 -8.00
CA ALA A 162 -15.16 -9.87 -7.16
C ALA A 162 -15.85 -8.76 -6.35
N LEU A 163 -16.71 -7.98 -7.00
CA LEU A 163 -17.36 -6.82 -6.37
C LEU A 163 -18.30 -7.23 -5.24
N LEU A 164 -19.06 -8.33 -5.40
CA LEU A 164 -19.95 -8.84 -4.36
C LEU A 164 -19.21 -9.25 -3.09
N GLU A 165 -18.02 -9.84 -3.22
CA GLU A 165 -17.19 -10.17 -2.06
C GLU A 165 -16.45 -8.93 -1.52
N ALA A 166 -15.89 -8.10 -2.39
CA ALA A 166 -15.17 -6.89 -1.97
C ALA A 166 -16.06 -5.91 -1.18
N LEU A 167 -17.34 -5.77 -1.55
CA LEU A 167 -18.29 -4.90 -0.85
C LEU A 167 -18.61 -5.33 0.59
N LYS A 168 -18.27 -6.56 0.97
CA LYS A 168 -18.40 -7.06 2.36
C LYS A 168 -17.17 -6.72 3.20
N SER A 169 -16.10 -6.27 2.57
CA SER A 169 -14.81 -5.99 3.21
C SER A 169 -14.69 -4.52 3.65
N PRO A 170 -13.72 -4.20 4.52
CA PRO A 170 -13.42 -2.82 4.90
C PRO A 170 -12.56 -2.07 3.88
N ALA A 171 -12.38 -2.57 2.65
CA ALA A 171 -11.58 -1.93 1.61
C ALA A 171 -11.96 -0.45 1.43
N PHE A 172 -10.95 0.44 1.38
CA PHE A 172 -11.23 1.88 1.30
C PHE A 172 -11.74 2.33 -0.07
N PHE A 173 -11.49 1.55 -1.11
CA PHE A 173 -11.94 1.84 -2.47
C PHE A 173 -12.34 0.57 -3.20
N ILE A 174 -13.53 0.59 -3.80
CA ILE A 174 -14.02 -0.48 -4.67
C ILE A 174 -14.61 0.19 -5.90
N GLY A 175 -14.05 -0.11 -7.06
CA GLY A 175 -14.44 0.50 -8.33
C GLY A 175 -14.54 -0.51 -9.46
N ALA A 176 -15.31 -0.15 -10.48
CA ALA A 176 -15.41 -0.95 -11.69
C ALA A 176 -15.55 -0.05 -12.91
N ILE A 177 -14.90 -0.44 -13.99
CA ILE A 177 -15.12 0.19 -15.29
C ILE A 177 -16.40 -0.36 -15.94
N GLY A 178 -17.03 0.44 -16.73
CA GLY A 178 -18.22 0.03 -17.50
C GLY A 178 -18.96 1.23 -18.08
N SER A 179 -19.77 0.95 -19.12
CA SER A 179 -20.67 1.97 -19.64
C SER A 179 -21.74 2.35 -18.60
N LYS A 180 -22.40 3.47 -18.78
CA LYS A 180 -23.52 3.89 -17.92
C LYS A 180 -24.58 2.78 -17.84
N LYS A 181 -24.90 2.14 -18.99
CA LYS A 181 -25.87 1.05 -19.08
C LYS A 181 -25.45 -0.17 -18.27
N ASP A 182 -24.15 -0.56 -18.37
CA ASP A 182 -23.64 -1.71 -17.65
C ASP A 182 -23.62 -1.45 -16.14
N ASN A 183 -23.24 -0.25 -15.71
CA ASN A 183 -23.27 0.15 -14.32
C ASN A 183 -24.69 0.24 -13.75
N GLU A 184 -25.68 0.68 -14.53
CA GLU A 184 -27.09 0.64 -14.13
C GLU A 184 -27.59 -0.81 -13.98
N ALA A 185 -27.21 -1.72 -14.89
CA ALA A 185 -27.53 -3.12 -14.79
C ALA A 185 -26.86 -3.79 -13.59
N ARG A 186 -25.58 -3.47 -13.32
CA ARG A 186 -24.82 -3.96 -12.15
C ARG A 186 -25.48 -3.55 -10.83
N ARG A 187 -25.93 -2.32 -10.70
CA ARG A 187 -26.62 -1.83 -9.49
C ARG A 187 -27.96 -2.52 -9.19
N ARG A 188 -28.56 -3.16 -10.18
CA ARG A 188 -29.84 -3.89 -10.01
C ARG A 188 -29.64 -5.36 -9.62
N ARG A 189 -28.45 -5.90 -9.83
CA ARG A 189 -28.04 -7.25 -9.39
C ARG A 189 -27.57 -7.27 -7.93
#